data_4e5961afc1f7ec6d75cedab184400bd0
#
_entry.id   4e5961afc1f7ec6d75cedab184400bd0
#
_cell.length_a   1.000
_cell.length_b   1.000
_cell.length_c   1.000
_cell.angle_alpha   90.00
_cell.angle_beta   90.00
_cell.angle_gamma   90.00
#
_symmetry.space_group_name_H-M   'P 1'
#
loop_
_entity.id
_entity.type
_entity.pdbx_description
1 polymer ?
#
loop_
_entity_poly.entity_id
_entity_poly.type
_entity_poly.pdbx_seq_one_letter_code
_entity_poly.pdbx_strand_id
1 'polypeptide(L)'
;RLEPEKTRLFLLGENAFCLSFEQLSQIFALAKTFMPNVREFAMYARIDDVLRKTPEELRQLREMGLSDLHIGVESGSDPILLWMNKGVTSFEMLQAFKMLDRAEIGYFITIILGLGGKNYRNLHAIETANLLNRIHPKCVWALKLKIWEDTPLEKMVKKGEFVPMSNRDILFEERLLLESLTLDTYFMDTTVMDALTIQGYLPDAKDSMLRVINRLLS
;
A
#
# COMPACT_ATOMS: atom_id res chain seq x y z
N ARG A 1 -12.92 -20.71 -17.68
CA ARG A 1 -14.37 -20.81 -17.39
C ARG A 1 -14.71 -19.65 -16.47
N LEU A 2 -15.53 -18.72 -16.95
CA LEU A 2 -16.04 -17.63 -16.08
C LEU A 2 -16.94 -18.24 -15.02
N GLU A 3 -16.71 -17.88 -13.75
CA GLU A 3 -17.56 -18.33 -12.64
C GLU A 3 -18.73 -17.34 -12.50
N PRO A 4 -19.94 -17.70 -12.91
CA PRO A 4 -21.06 -16.77 -12.99
C PRO A 4 -21.58 -16.27 -11.63
N GLU A 5 -21.14 -16.89 -10.55
CA GLU A 5 -21.54 -16.52 -9.18
C GLU A 5 -20.67 -15.42 -8.55
N LYS A 6 -19.53 -15.08 -9.16
CA LYS A 6 -18.63 -14.06 -8.60
C LYS A 6 -19.20 -12.66 -8.79
N THR A 7 -19.20 -11.92 -7.70
CA THR A 7 -19.75 -10.54 -7.65
C THR A 7 -18.66 -9.47 -7.74
N ARG A 8 -17.38 -9.85 -7.55
CA ARG A 8 -16.24 -8.96 -7.58
C ARG A 8 -15.22 -9.40 -8.64
N LEU A 9 -14.80 -8.44 -9.47
CA LEU A 9 -13.77 -8.61 -10.49
C LEU A 9 -12.54 -7.77 -10.13
N PHE A 10 -11.39 -8.43 -9.97
CA PHE A 10 -10.11 -7.75 -9.84
C PHE A 10 -9.42 -7.68 -11.21
N LEU A 11 -9.19 -6.47 -11.72
CA LEU A 11 -8.46 -6.26 -12.96
C LEU A 11 -6.96 -6.43 -12.68
N LEU A 12 -6.43 -7.60 -13.04
CA LEU A 12 -5.02 -7.91 -12.94
C LEU A 12 -4.25 -7.12 -14.01
N GLY A 13 -3.22 -6.48 -13.59
CA GLY A 13 -2.28 -5.69 -14.37
C GLY A 13 -1.50 -4.88 -13.37
N GLU A 14 -0.24 -4.57 -13.64
CA GLU A 14 0.61 -3.86 -12.67
C GLU A 14 0.06 -2.49 -12.28
N ASN A 15 -0.74 -1.87 -13.16
CA ASN A 15 -1.37 -0.58 -12.93
C ASN A 15 -2.57 -0.36 -13.87
N ALA A 16 -3.67 -1.09 -13.67
CA ALA A 16 -4.85 -0.97 -14.54
C ALA A 16 -5.53 0.40 -14.41
N PHE A 17 -5.36 1.11 -13.30
CA PHE A 17 -5.99 2.42 -13.08
C PHE A 17 -5.34 3.56 -13.87
N CYS A 18 -4.21 3.32 -14.57
CA CYS A 18 -3.61 4.28 -15.48
C CYS A 18 -4.48 4.58 -16.72
N LEU A 19 -5.45 3.73 -17.03
CA LEU A 19 -6.39 3.91 -18.12
C LEU A 19 -7.27 5.16 -17.92
N SER A 20 -7.74 5.74 -19.03
CA SER A 20 -8.66 6.88 -18.96
C SER A 20 -10.01 6.49 -18.35
N PHE A 21 -10.78 7.48 -17.92
CA PHE A 21 -12.15 7.28 -17.45
C PHE A 21 -13.02 6.54 -18.46
N GLU A 22 -12.94 6.93 -19.75
CA GLU A 22 -13.70 6.32 -20.83
C GLU A 22 -13.33 4.84 -21.03
N GLN A 23 -12.03 4.53 -21.00
CA GLN A 23 -11.54 3.15 -21.13
C GLN A 23 -12.01 2.28 -19.96
N LEU A 24 -11.88 2.77 -18.72
CA LEU A 24 -12.35 2.04 -17.54
C LEU A 24 -13.88 1.83 -17.60
N SER A 25 -14.64 2.86 -17.99
CA SER A 25 -16.08 2.79 -18.15
C SER A 25 -16.51 1.74 -19.17
N GLN A 26 -15.84 1.68 -20.31
CA GLN A 26 -16.07 0.66 -21.33
C GLN A 26 -15.75 -0.76 -20.82
N ILE A 27 -14.63 -0.93 -20.10
CA ILE A 27 -14.25 -2.22 -19.51
C ILE A 27 -15.30 -2.67 -18.49
N PHE A 28 -15.79 -1.78 -17.61
CA PHE A 28 -16.81 -2.12 -16.62
C PHE A 28 -18.12 -2.49 -17.27
N ALA A 29 -18.56 -1.75 -18.30
CA ALA A 29 -19.78 -2.04 -19.05
C ALA A 29 -19.66 -3.40 -19.76
N LEU A 30 -18.55 -3.64 -20.44
CA LEU A 30 -18.29 -4.91 -21.13
C LEU A 30 -18.26 -6.08 -20.14
N ALA A 31 -17.55 -5.93 -19.00
CA ALA A 31 -17.48 -6.97 -17.97
C ALA A 31 -18.89 -7.33 -17.46
N LYS A 32 -19.76 -6.35 -17.19
CA LYS A 32 -21.13 -6.59 -16.74
C LYS A 32 -21.99 -7.29 -17.80
N THR A 33 -21.70 -7.10 -19.08
CA THR A 33 -22.41 -7.81 -20.18
C THR A 33 -22.12 -9.31 -20.15
N PHE A 34 -20.86 -9.69 -19.91
CA PHE A 34 -20.46 -11.11 -19.89
C PHE A 34 -20.52 -11.75 -18.50
N MET A 35 -20.53 -10.93 -17.45
CA MET A 35 -20.55 -11.34 -16.05
C MET A 35 -21.63 -10.55 -15.30
N PRO A 36 -22.91 -10.82 -15.52
CA PRO A 36 -24.02 -9.96 -15.05
C PRO A 36 -24.12 -9.87 -13.51
N ASN A 37 -23.49 -10.77 -12.78
CA ASN A 37 -23.45 -10.75 -11.32
C ASN A 37 -22.34 -9.86 -10.75
N VAL A 38 -21.39 -9.38 -11.57
CA VAL A 38 -20.33 -8.48 -11.10
C VAL A 38 -20.93 -7.13 -10.68
N ARG A 39 -20.68 -6.76 -9.45
CA ARG A 39 -21.10 -5.49 -8.83
C ARG A 39 -19.90 -4.62 -8.44
N GLU A 40 -18.75 -5.25 -8.20
CA GLU A 40 -17.56 -4.61 -7.68
C GLU A 40 -16.37 -4.83 -8.60
N PHE A 41 -15.64 -3.74 -8.81
CA PHE A 41 -14.36 -3.73 -9.51
C PHE A 41 -13.26 -3.27 -8.56
N ALA A 42 -12.12 -3.95 -8.62
CA ALA A 42 -10.92 -3.57 -7.90
C ALA A 42 -9.70 -3.69 -8.83
N MET A 43 -8.65 -2.95 -8.56
CA MET A 43 -7.43 -2.97 -9.37
C MET A 43 -6.25 -2.32 -8.66
N TYR A 44 -5.06 -2.54 -9.23
CA TYR A 44 -3.88 -1.79 -8.83
C TYR A 44 -3.92 -0.37 -9.40
N ALA A 45 -3.42 0.57 -8.60
CA ALA A 45 -3.31 1.98 -8.96
C ALA A 45 -2.03 2.60 -8.41
N ARG A 46 -1.58 3.68 -9.03
CA ARG A 46 -0.55 4.57 -8.50
C ARG A 46 -1.18 5.89 -8.04
N ILE A 47 -0.51 6.57 -7.15
CA ILE A 47 -0.95 7.88 -6.63
C ILE A 47 -1.15 8.90 -7.76
N ASP A 48 -0.21 8.97 -8.68
CA ASP A 48 -0.27 9.89 -9.82
C ASP A 48 -1.46 9.61 -10.76
N ASP A 49 -1.91 8.36 -10.87
CA ASP A 49 -3.10 8.00 -11.65
C ASP A 49 -4.40 8.42 -10.96
N VAL A 50 -4.43 8.37 -9.64
CA VAL A 50 -5.56 8.92 -8.87
C VAL A 50 -5.63 10.44 -9.06
N LEU A 51 -4.51 11.14 -8.96
CA LEU A 51 -4.44 12.59 -9.11
C LEU A 51 -4.78 13.08 -10.51
N ARG A 52 -4.63 12.24 -11.55
CA ARG A 52 -5.04 12.56 -12.93
C ARG A 52 -6.55 12.47 -13.16
N LYS A 53 -7.29 11.81 -12.29
CA LYS A 53 -8.75 11.76 -12.38
C LYS A 53 -9.37 12.97 -11.72
N THR A 54 -10.42 13.49 -12.34
CA THR A 54 -11.24 14.51 -11.70
C THR A 54 -12.09 13.92 -10.58
N PRO A 55 -12.52 14.71 -9.59
CA PRO A 55 -13.45 14.25 -8.57
C PRO A 55 -14.75 13.66 -9.15
N GLU A 56 -15.23 14.21 -10.26
CA GLU A 56 -16.42 13.72 -10.94
C GLU A 56 -16.20 12.36 -11.59
N GLU A 57 -15.06 12.14 -12.25
CA GLU A 57 -14.71 10.83 -12.82
C GLU A 57 -14.60 9.75 -11.73
N LEU A 58 -13.98 10.07 -10.58
CA LEU A 58 -13.90 9.12 -9.47
C LEU A 58 -15.30 8.77 -8.93
N ARG A 59 -16.19 9.76 -8.78
CA ARG A 59 -17.55 9.53 -8.34
C ARG A 59 -18.31 8.62 -9.32
N GLN A 60 -18.21 8.89 -10.63
CA GLN A 60 -18.86 8.07 -11.66
C GLN A 60 -18.27 6.65 -11.70
N LEU A 61 -16.96 6.47 -11.59
CA LEU A 61 -16.36 5.13 -11.49
C LEU A 61 -16.87 4.38 -10.25
N ARG A 62 -17.04 5.07 -9.12
CA ARG A 62 -17.66 4.49 -7.91
C ARG A 62 -19.08 4.02 -8.15
N GLU A 63 -19.92 4.83 -8.78
CA GLU A 63 -21.29 4.49 -9.16
C GLU A 63 -21.34 3.32 -10.14
N MET A 64 -20.36 3.21 -11.03
CA MET A 64 -20.22 2.09 -11.95
C MET A 64 -19.71 0.82 -11.27
N GLY A 65 -19.31 0.88 -10.00
CA GLY A 65 -18.93 -0.27 -9.19
C GLY A 65 -17.45 -0.35 -8.82
N LEU A 66 -16.63 0.68 -9.04
CA LEU A 66 -15.27 0.69 -8.49
C LEU A 66 -15.35 0.69 -6.96
N SER A 67 -14.98 -0.43 -6.35
CA SER A 67 -15.10 -0.63 -4.90
C SER A 67 -13.83 -0.23 -4.15
N ASP A 68 -12.69 -0.55 -4.72
CA ASP A 68 -11.41 -0.28 -4.08
C ASP A 68 -10.20 -0.33 -5.03
N LEU A 69 -9.13 0.32 -4.61
CA LEU A 69 -7.83 0.36 -5.28
C LEU A 69 -6.73 -0.22 -4.38
N HIS A 70 -5.76 -0.91 -4.98
CA HIS A 70 -4.57 -1.39 -4.31
C HIS A 70 -3.39 -0.50 -4.69
N ILE A 71 -2.84 0.24 -3.72
CA ILE A 71 -1.92 1.35 -3.97
C ILE A 71 -0.61 1.15 -3.19
N GLY A 72 0.51 1.20 -3.90
CA GLY A 72 1.84 1.24 -3.27
C GLY A 72 2.11 2.62 -2.68
N VAL A 73 2.18 2.71 -1.35
CA VAL A 73 2.65 3.90 -0.60
C VAL A 73 4.16 3.82 -0.41
N GLU A 74 4.62 2.66 -0.04
CA GLU A 74 6.00 2.25 0.20
C GLU A 74 6.67 2.94 1.38
N SER A 75 6.53 4.26 1.53
CA SER A 75 7.06 5.10 2.60
C SER A 75 6.22 6.36 2.77
N GLY A 76 6.21 6.92 3.97
CA GLY A 76 5.71 8.28 4.24
C GLY A 76 6.81 9.34 4.27
N SER A 77 8.07 8.95 4.05
CA SER A 77 9.23 9.84 4.14
C SER A 77 9.63 10.39 2.76
N ASP A 78 9.43 11.69 2.54
CA ASP A 78 9.78 12.35 1.28
C ASP A 78 11.28 12.20 0.93
N PRO A 79 12.25 12.34 1.86
CA PRO A 79 13.65 12.06 1.56
C PRO A 79 13.90 10.63 1.07
N ILE A 80 13.22 9.63 1.65
CA ILE A 80 13.36 8.23 1.24
C ILE A 80 12.66 7.99 -0.09
N LEU A 81 11.47 8.54 -0.30
CA LEU A 81 10.74 8.44 -1.58
C LEU A 81 11.57 9.03 -2.73
N LEU A 82 12.20 10.18 -2.51
CA LEU A 82 13.10 10.80 -3.48
C LEU A 82 14.34 9.94 -3.73
N TRP A 83 14.99 9.45 -2.67
CA TRP A 83 16.16 8.61 -2.76
C TRP A 83 15.91 7.31 -3.52
N MET A 84 14.73 6.72 -3.32
CA MET A 84 14.28 5.50 -4.00
C MET A 84 13.60 5.76 -5.36
N ASN A 85 13.62 7.02 -5.83
CA ASN A 85 13.03 7.44 -7.11
C ASN A 85 11.56 6.99 -7.28
N LYS A 86 10.75 7.17 -6.23
CA LYS A 86 9.33 6.75 -6.25
C LYS A 86 8.43 7.70 -7.05
N GLY A 87 8.90 8.93 -7.32
CA GLY A 87 8.21 9.90 -8.15
C GLY A 87 6.91 10.45 -7.55
N VAL A 88 6.76 10.37 -6.22
CA VAL A 88 5.61 10.84 -5.46
C VAL A 88 6.05 11.37 -4.10
N THR A 89 5.33 12.35 -3.57
CA THR A 89 5.54 12.92 -2.24
C THR A 89 4.43 12.51 -1.27
N SER A 90 4.70 12.60 0.03
CA SER A 90 3.69 12.37 1.08
C SER A 90 2.50 13.34 0.96
N PHE A 91 2.74 14.56 0.52
CA PHE A 91 1.67 15.55 0.26
C PHE A 91 0.75 15.10 -0.88
N GLU A 92 1.29 14.64 -2.01
CA GLU A 92 0.52 14.11 -3.15
C GLU A 92 -0.27 12.86 -2.74
N MET A 93 0.32 11.98 -1.92
CA MET A 93 -0.40 10.83 -1.36
C MET A 93 -1.63 11.26 -0.55
N LEU A 94 -1.47 12.24 0.35
CA LEU A 94 -2.58 12.76 1.14
C LEU A 94 -3.67 13.39 0.27
N GLN A 95 -3.31 14.08 -0.81
CA GLN A 95 -4.28 14.62 -1.76
C GLN A 95 -5.06 13.49 -2.47
N ALA A 96 -4.36 12.47 -2.97
CA ALA A 96 -4.97 11.35 -3.66
C ALA A 96 -5.93 10.57 -2.74
N PHE A 97 -5.52 10.24 -1.52
CA PHE A 97 -6.37 9.53 -0.57
C PHE A 97 -7.60 10.36 -0.16
N LYS A 98 -7.44 11.67 0.01
CA LYS A 98 -8.58 12.56 0.26
C LYS A 98 -9.59 12.59 -0.91
N MET A 99 -9.11 12.45 -2.15
CA MET A 99 -10.00 12.33 -3.32
C MET A 99 -10.75 11.00 -3.30
N LEU A 100 -10.07 9.89 -2.97
CA LEU A 100 -10.69 8.57 -2.84
C LEU A 100 -11.72 8.51 -1.72
N ASP A 101 -11.39 9.07 -0.53
CA ASP A 101 -12.30 9.15 0.62
C ASP A 101 -13.58 9.91 0.24
N ARG A 102 -13.45 11.05 -0.46
CA ARG A 102 -14.62 11.84 -0.93
C ARG A 102 -15.47 11.13 -1.97
N ALA A 103 -14.87 10.28 -2.77
CA ALA A 103 -15.56 9.46 -3.77
C ALA A 103 -16.08 8.14 -3.19
N GLU A 104 -15.87 7.87 -1.89
CA GLU A 104 -16.21 6.61 -1.22
C GLU A 104 -15.57 5.37 -1.88
N ILE A 105 -14.41 5.55 -2.51
CA ILE A 105 -13.61 4.46 -3.07
C ILE A 105 -12.65 3.98 -1.97
N GLY A 106 -12.79 2.72 -1.56
CA GLY A 106 -11.89 2.11 -0.60
C GLY A 106 -10.48 1.92 -1.16
N TYR A 107 -9.50 1.73 -0.29
CA TYR A 107 -8.14 1.41 -0.74
C TYR A 107 -7.42 0.50 0.26
N PHE A 108 -6.58 -0.34 -0.32
CA PHE A 108 -5.61 -1.19 0.35
C PHE A 108 -4.23 -0.65 -0.01
N ILE A 109 -3.34 -0.53 0.96
CA ILE A 109 -2.03 0.04 0.72
C ILE A 109 -0.91 -0.93 1.07
N THR A 110 0.21 -0.82 0.37
CA THR A 110 1.46 -1.48 0.73
C THR A 110 2.47 -0.47 1.23
N ILE A 111 3.29 -0.89 2.20
CA ILE A 111 4.50 -0.20 2.66
C ILE A 111 5.67 -1.17 2.59
N ILE A 112 6.90 -0.66 2.43
CA ILE A 112 8.09 -1.51 2.34
C ILE A 112 8.98 -1.30 3.56
N LEU A 113 8.93 -2.22 4.52
CA LEU A 113 9.87 -2.25 5.64
C LEU A 113 11.31 -2.39 5.13
N GLY A 114 12.21 -1.61 5.67
CA GLY A 114 13.61 -1.59 5.27
C GLY A 114 13.93 -0.64 4.13
N LEU A 115 12.97 0.08 3.56
CA LEU A 115 13.20 0.97 2.42
C LEU A 115 14.17 2.12 2.74
N GLY A 116 14.23 2.59 4.00
CA GLY A 116 15.20 3.58 4.47
C GLY A 116 16.60 3.02 4.73
N GLY A 117 16.81 1.71 4.61
CA GLY A 117 18.05 1.07 5.04
C GLY A 117 18.31 1.26 6.54
N LYS A 118 19.46 0.78 7.00
CA LYS A 118 19.82 0.83 8.43
C LYS A 118 19.93 2.25 8.97
N ASN A 119 20.39 3.18 8.15
CA ASN A 119 20.68 4.55 8.56
C ASN A 119 19.43 5.41 8.79
N TYR A 120 18.35 5.14 8.06
CA TYR A 120 17.09 5.92 8.12
C TYR A 120 15.93 5.14 8.68
N ARG A 121 16.18 4.00 9.34
CA ARG A 121 15.15 3.12 9.90
C ARG A 121 14.10 3.86 10.74
N ASN A 122 14.55 4.63 11.73
CA ASN A 122 13.62 5.33 12.63
C ASN A 122 12.86 6.45 11.92
N LEU A 123 13.53 7.19 11.04
CA LEU A 123 12.89 8.22 10.23
C LEU A 123 11.78 7.61 9.36
N HIS A 124 12.09 6.50 8.68
CA HIS A 124 11.14 5.77 7.85
C HIS A 124 9.91 5.34 8.65
N ALA A 125 10.08 4.70 9.80
CA ALA A 125 8.97 4.24 10.63
C ALA A 125 8.07 5.40 11.09
N ILE A 126 8.67 6.48 11.62
CA ILE A 126 7.92 7.61 12.19
C ILE A 126 7.18 8.39 11.08
N GLU A 127 7.86 8.75 9.98
CA GLU A 127 7.23 9.51 8.91
C GLU A 127 6.16 8.70 8.17
N THR A 128 6.39 7.38 8.03
CA THR A 128 5.35 6.49 7.48
C THR A 128 4.14 6.42 8.41
N ALA A 129 4.32 6.27 9.71
CA ALA A 129 3.21 6.30 10.67
C ALA A 129 2.46 7.64 10.62
N ASN A 130 3.19 8.77 10.54
CA ASN A 130 2.59 10.10 10.44
C ASN A 130 1.71 10.27 9.19
N LEU A 131 2.12 9.72 8.06
CA LEU A 131 1.30 9.68 6.84
C LEU A 131 0.06 8.81 7.06
N LEU A 132 0.26 7.57 7.52
CA LEU A 132 -0.80 6.57 7.68
C LEU A 132 -1.89 7.03 8.64
N ASN A 133 -1.53 7.68 9.74
CA ASN A 133 -2.48 8.23 10.73
C ASN A 133 -3.39 9.34 10.18
N ARG A 134 -3.20 9.78 8.93
CA ARG A 134 -3.98 10.85 8.28
C ARG A 134 -4.85 10.35 7.13
N ILE A 135 -4.86 9.04 6.88
CA ILE A 135 -5.62 8.38 5.81
C ILE A 135 -6.42 7.20 6.37
N HIS A 136 -7.35 6.65 5.59
CA HIS A 136 -8.30 5.64 6.06
C HIS A 136 -8.26 4.35 5.21
N PRO A 137 -7.09 3.67 5.11
CA PRO A 137 -6.99 2.44 4.33
C PRO A 137 -7.79 1.31 4.99
N LYS A 138 -8.42 0.46 4.19
CA LYS A 138 -9.05 -0.78 4.66
C LYS A 138 -8.00 -1.77 5.20
N CYS A 139 -6.79 -1.72 4.64
CA CYS A 139 -5.68 -2.57 5.05
C CYS A 139 -4.35 -1.90 4.75
N VAL A 140 -3.41 -2.07 5.67
CA VAL A 140 -1.99 -1.77 5.50
C VAL A 140 -1.24 -3.09 5.42
N TRP A 141 -0.65 -3.37 4.27
CA TRP A 141 0.18 -4.55 4.07
C TRP A 141 1.66 -4.16 4.09
N ALA A 142 2.35 -4.55 5.15
CA ALA A 142 3.79 -4.36 5.30
C ALA A 142 4.55 -5.47 4.56
N LEU A 143 5.40 -5.07 3.63
CA LEU A 143 6.26 -5.96 2.86
C LEU A 143 7.72 -5.67 3.23
N LYS A 144 8.56 -6.71 3.27
CA LYS A 144 10.00 -6.53 3.47
C LYS A 144 10.69 -6.18 2.16
N LEU A 145 11.60 -5.20 2.20
CA LEU A 145 12.44 -4.85 1.07
C LEU A 145 13.21 -6.07 0.56
N LYS A 146 13.05 -6.37 -0.72
CA LYS A 146 13.86 -7.35 -1.44
C LYS A 146 14.77 -6.62 -2.44
N ILE A 147 16.06 -6.86 -2.34
CA ILE A 147 17.05 -6.31 -3.28
C ILE A 147 17.22 -7.32 -4.41
N TRP A 148 16.89 -6.88 -5.61
CA TRP A 148 17.03 -7.72 -6.81
C TRP A 148 18.35 -7.44 -7.51
N GLU A 149 18.91 -8.46 -8.13
CA GLU A 149 20.11 -8.35 -8.96
C GLU A 149 19.89 -7.37 -10.13
N ASP A 150 20.96 -6.76 -10.57
CA ASP A 150 21.00 -5.77 -11.67
C ASP A 150 20.16 -4.49 -11.47
N THR A 151 19.65 -4.26 -10.26
CA THR A 151 18.90 -3.04 -9.95
C THR A 151 19.79 -1.87 -9.52
N PRO A 152 19.31 -0.61 -9.64
CA PRO A 152 20.01 0.54 -9.06
C PRO A 152 20.28 0.39 -7.56
N LEU A 153 19.33 -0.17 -6.81
CA LEU A 153 19.47 -0.39 -5.38
C LEU A 153 20.58 -1.37 -5.04
N GLU A 154 20.73 -2.46 -5.79
CA GLU A 154 21.85 -3.39 -5.62
C GLU A 154 23.20 -2.70 -5.85
N LYS A 155 23.29 -1.82 -6.86
CA LYS A 155 24.50 -1.03 -7.12
C LYS A 155 24.82 -0.10 -5.95
N MET A 156 23.82 0.52 -5.33
CA MET A 156 23.99 1.34 -4.13
C MET A 156 24.51 0.50 -2.95
N VAL A 157 24.01 -0.73 -2.78
CA VAL A 157 24.51 -1.66 -1.75
C VAL A 157 25.98 -2.01 -1.99
N LYS A 158 26.35 -2.36 -3.23
CA LYS A 158 27.75 -2.69 -3.59
C LYS A 158 28.71 -1.53 -3.38
N LYS A 159 28.24 -0.29 -3.50
CA LYS A 159 29.03 0.92 -3.23
C LYS A 159 29.03 1.35 -1.75
N GLY A 160 28.25 0.70 -0.89
CA GLY A 160 28.08 1.11 0.52
C GLY A 160 27.20 2.36 0.72
N GLU A 161 26.53 2.83 -0.32
CA GLU A 161 25.60 3.97 -0.28
C GLU A 161 24.28 3.59 0.41
N PHE A 162 23.87 2.33 0.31
CA PHE A 162 22.71 1.75 1.00
C PHE A 162 23.17 0.56 1.87
N VAL A 163 22.84 0.61 3.16
CA VAL A 163 23.11 -0.49 4.09
C VAL A 163 21.81 -1.26 4.35
N PRO A 164 21.67 -2.48 3.82
CA PRO A 164 20.48 -3.29 4.03
C PRO A 164 20.25 -3.59 5.52
N MET A 165 19.01 -3.75 5.90
CA MET A 165 18.62 -4.12 7.25
C MET A 165 18.63 -5.64 7.42
N SER A 166 19.09 -6.11 8.59
CA SER A 166 18.88 -7.48 9.05
C SER A 166 17.41 -7.71 9.42
N ASN A 167 17.00 -8.97 9.55
CA ASN A 167 15.63 -9.29 10.05
C ASN A 167 15.36 -8.65 11.43
N ARG A 168 16.38 -8.59 12.28
CA ARG A 168 16.27 -7.94 13.59
C ARG A 168 16.07 -6.42 13.46
N ASP A 169 16.74 -5.76 12.52
CA ASP A 169 16.55 -4.33 12.24
C ASP A 169 15.14 -4.04 11.69
N ILE A 170 14.61 -4.93 10.83
CA ILE A 170 13.24 -4.83 10.30
C ILE A 170 12.22 -4.94 11.45
N LEU A 171 12.37 -5.90 12.36
CA LEU A 171 11.50 -6.02 13.52
C LEU A 171 11.54 -4.78 14.43
N PHE A 172 12.69 -4.14 14.58
CA PHE A 172 12.79 -2.86 15.31
C PHE A 172 12.05 -1.73 14.59
N GLU A 173 12.14 -1.67 13.26
CA GLU A 173 11.39 -0.69 12.46
C GLU A 173 9.89 -0.91 12.56
N GLU A 174 9.44 -2.15 12.36
CA GLU A 174 8.03 -2.51 12.45
C GLU A 174 7.45 -2.24 13.85
N ARG A 175 8.21 -2.54 14.91
CA ARG A 175 7.81 -2.20 16.26
C ARG A 175 7.58 -0.71 16.43
N LEU A 176 8.53 0.11 16.01
CA LEU A 176 8.43 1.57 16.11
C LEU A 176 7.27 2.11 15.27
N LEU A 177 7.06 1.55 14.07
CA LEU A 177 5.92 1.86 13.22
C LEU A 177 4.60 1.56 13.96
N LEU A 178 4.41 0.33 14.44
CA LEU A 178 3.19 -0.10 15.15
C LEU A 178 2.94 0.73 16.43
N GLU A 179 3.98 1.03 17.20
CA GLU A 179 3.89 1.90 18.38
C GLU A 179 3.34 3.28 18.02
N SER A 180 3.71 3.80 16.84
CA SER A 180 3.36 5.14 16.34
C SER A 180 2.01 5.20 15.59
N LEU A 181 1.44 4.06 15.18
CA LEU A 181 0.17 4.01 14.47
C LEU A 181 -1.01 4.25 15.43
N THR A 182 -1.97 5.09 15.01
CA THR A 182 -3.20 5.39 15.76
C THR A 182 -4.47 5.19 14.92
N LEU A 183 -4.32 4.83 13.64
CA LEU A 183 -5.45 4.66 12.73
C LEU A 183 -6.23 3.36 13.00
N ASP A 184 -7.49 3.34 12.54
CA ASP A 184 -8.34 2.14 12.50
C ASP A 184 -8.20 1.47 11.14
N THR A 185 -7.57 0.29 11.10
CA THR A 185 -7.31 -0.46 9.86
C THR A 185 -6.94 -1.91 10.17
N TYR A 186 -7.06 -2.78 9.16
CA TYR A 186 -6.43 -4.08 9.24
C TYR A 186 -4.94 -3.95 8.89
N PHE A 187 -4.05 -4.34 9.78
CA PHE A 187 -2.61 -4.39 9.54
C PHE A 187 -2.17 -5.83 9.31
N MET A 188 -1.31 -6.06 8.34
CA MET A 188 -0.69 -7.36 8.13
C MET A 188 0.75 -7.24 7.66
N ASP A 189 1.65 -8.02 8.27
CA ASP A 189 2.97 -8.36 7.75
C ASP A 189 3.08 -9.87 7.61
N THR A 190 3.37 -10.32 6.40
CA THR A 190 3.49 -11.73 6.06
C THR A 190 4.91 -12.12 5.63
N THR A 191 5.87 -11.20 5.72
CA THR A 191 7.15 -11.31 5.01
C THR A 191 8.39 -11.29 5.89
N VAL A 192 8.28 -10.86 7.16
CA VAL A 192 9.47 -10.71 8.03
C VAL A 192 9.98 -12.04 8.54
N MET A 193 9.06 -12.98 8.82
CA MET A 193 9.41 -14.34 9.28
C MET A 193 8.51 -15.32 8.56
N ASP A 194 9.09 -16.27 7.83
CA ASP A 194 8.35 -17.32 7.09
C ASP A 194 7.39 -18.16 7.96
N ALA A 195 7.49 -18.06 9.28
CA ALA A 195 6.71 -18.86 10.23
C ALA A 195 5.72 -18.06 11.08
N LEU A 196 5.76 -16.72 11.10
CA LEU A 196 4.91 -15.90 11.97
C LEU A 196 4.34 -14.71 11.20
N THR A 197 3.01 -14.66 11.13
CA THR A 197 2.28 -13.55 10.56
C THR A 197 1.89 -12.59 11.68
N ILE A 198 2.29 -11.31 11.55
CA ILE A 198 1.87 -10.22 12.42
C ILE A 198 0.68 -9.56 11.75
N GLN A 199 -0.53 -9.77 12.29
CA GLN A 199 -1.74 -9.23 11.67
C GLN A 199 -2.87 -9.04 12.67
N GLY A 200 -3.77 -8.11 12.36
CA GLY A 200 -4.98 -7.87 13.13
C GLY A 200 -5.55 -6.48 12.90
N TYR A 201 -6.72 -6.23 13.46
CA TYR A 201 -7.34 -4.91 13.43
C TYR A 201 -6.69 -3.99 14.47
N LEU A 202 -6.24 -2.83 14.01
CA LEU A 202 -5.78 -1.74 14.86
C LEU A 202 -6.99 -0.87 15.26
N PRO A 203 -7.01 -0.33 16.49
CA PRO A 203 -5.96 -0.44 17.51
C PRO A 203 -5.98 -1.73 18.33
N ASP A 204 -7.04 -2.55 18.29
CA ASP A 204 -7.31 -3.66 19.22
C ASP A 204 -6.20 -4.72 19.24
N ALA A 205 -5.67 -5.10 18.10
CA ALA A 205 -4.61 -6.11 17.99
C ALA A 205 -3.20 -5.58 18.28
N LYS A 206 -3.00 -4.27 18.45
CA LYS A 206 -1.69 -3.62 18.56
C LYS A 206 -0.80 -4.25 19.63
N ASP A 207 -1.32 -4.37 20.85
CA ASP A 207 -0.56 -4.91 21.99
C ASP A 207 -0.16 -6.38 21.77
N SER A 208 -1.02 -7.16 21.12
CA SER A 208 -0.71 -8.57 20.81
C SER A 208 0.40 -8.66 19.77
N MET A 209 0.38 -7.85 18.73
CA MET A 209 1.43 -7.78 17.72
C MET A 209 2.77 -7.33 18.34
N LEU A 210 2.78 -6.28 19.16
CA LEU A 210 3.97 -5.80 19.84
C LEU A 210 4.57 -6.87 20.78
N ARG A 211 3.74 -7.65 21.47
CA ARG A 211 4.23 -8.79 22.29
C ARG A 211 4.94 -9.85 21.44
N VAL A 212 4.43 -10.16 20.24
CA VAL A 212 5.08 -11.09 19.32
C VAL A 212 6.44 -10.56 18.88
N ILE A 213 6.50 -9.32 18.41
CA ILE A 213 7.75 -8.68 17.99
C ILE A 213 8.77 -8.65 19.12
N ASN A 214 8.37 -8.28 20.35
CA ASN A 214 9.27 -8.21 21.48
C ASN A 214 9.87 -9.58 21.87
N ARG A 215 9.10 -10.68 21.71
CA ARG A 215 9.63 -12.04 21.90
C ARG A 215 10.66 -12.42 20.85
N LEU A 216 10.50 -11.95 19.61
CA LEU A 216 11.45 -12.20 18.52
C LEU A 216 12.73 -11.36 18.66
N LEU A 217 12.65 -10.24 19.38
CA LEU A 217 13.78 -9.34 19.65
C LEU A 217 14.56 -9.72 20.91
N SER A 218 13.98 -10.48 21.83
CA SER A 218 14.65 -10.99 23.02
C SER A 218 15.62 -12.12 22.67
#